data_8d6b835337c14e16765e764cefbcbd75
#
_entry.id   8d6b835337c14e16765e764cefbcbd75
#
_cell.length_a   1.000
_cell.length_b   1.000
_cell.length_c   1.000
_cell.angle_alpha   90.00
_cell.angle_beta   90.00
_cell.angle_gamma   90.00
#
_symmetry.space_group_name_H-M   'P 1'
#
loop_
_entity.id
_entity.type
_entity.pdbx_description
1 polymer ?
#
loop_
_entity_poly.entity_id
_entity_poly.type
_entity_poly.pdbx_seq_one_letter_code
_entity_poly.pdbx_strand_id
1 'polypeptide(L)'
;MRKLFALIMILILLPLPLVVAEESADLAVPTPTLSPEEWGKKKLPHERQPEHIEVVPMDELPPVVEGQHHYLLLCIDQWKRDPRPDNSKPPTLNGQRRDMYGNTDGIMLVTLDTRAHRIMLTSIIRDAIIRKIDSTEKEEKHGRINYVYNDLGPEALCQTISQHLGVRVEKYIMFTWRQLANIIDYLGGVQITLNTQSEIRKLQGVIWEGTVFDPNGNDLYNNGKHPTGVYTFKNPEGKVIDYQSDKIDKKTAGVSAVVYMRIRKDSSEGDLMRTQRARNVIQALSKKCKAMTWDEAQGLANNLLENNNKTNMNLNEIIEAAKYAYELRECTIEEMRIPHEDIARRPILFCEMLAQEINWPYCREAFQEYLQNSFLVADDEDDDDF
;
A
#
# COMPACT_ATOMS: atom_id res chain seq x y z
N MET A 1 14.47 -11.87 20.47
CA MET A 1 13.16 -11.20 20.34
C MET A 1 13.11 -10.29 19.11
N ARG A 2 14.06 -9.37 18.93
CA ARG A 2 14.11 -8.44 17.79
C ARG A 2 14.26 -9.12 16.40
N LYS A 3 14.86 -10.30 16.30
CA LYS A 3 15.16 -11.02 15.05
C LYS A 3 13.95 -11.63 14.33
N LEU A 4 12.84 -11.81 15.04
CA LEU A 4 11.65 -12.46 14.51
C LEU A 4 10.69 -11.48 13.82
N PHE A 5 10.68 -10.21 14.24
CA PHE A 5 9.81 -9.17 13.67
C PHE A 5 10.08 -8.91 12.19
N ALA A 6 11.33 -8.95 11.82
CA ALA A 6 11.74 -8.73 10.45
C ALA A 6 11.50 -9.95 9.55
N LEU A 7 11.50 -11.17 10.13
CA LEU A 7 11.10 -12.38 9.42
C LEU A 7 9.65 -12.29 8.93
N ILE A 8 8.79 -11.56 9.65
CA ILE A 8 7.37 -11.36 9.30
C ILE A 8 7.18 -10.34 8.19
N MET A 9 7.92 -9.23 8.20
CA MET A 9 7.91 -8.32 7.07
C MET A 9 8.38 -9.02 5.79
N ILE A 10 9.33 -9.95 5.91
CA ILE A 10 9.75 -10.83 4.81
C ILE A 10 8.64 -11.81 4.44
N LEU A 11 7.98 -12.42 5.40
CA LEU A 11 6.95 -13.43 5.17
C LEU A 11 5.62 -12.84 4.68
N ILE A 12 5.27 -11.61 5.06
CA ILE A 12 4.14 -10.86 4.47
C ILE A 12 4.48 -10.36 3.06
N LEU A 13 5.77 -10.26 2.73
CA LEU A 13 6.29 -9.93 1.40
C LEU A 13 6.66 -11.18 0.57
N LEU A 14 6.67 -12.38 1.15
CA LEU A 14 6.79 -13.66 0.48
C LEU A 14 5.38 -14.11 0.07
N PRO A 15 5.18 -14.71 -0.90
CA PRO A 15 5.57 -15.16 -2.23
C PRO A 15 4.44 -15.15 -3.25
N LEU A 16 4.71 -15.53 -4.53
CA LEU A 16 3.65 -16.18 -5.32
C LEU A 16 4.13 -16.69 -6.66
N PRO A 17 3.59 -17.83 -7.12
CA PRO A 17 3.68 -18.18 -8.52
C PRO A 17 2.82 -17.22 -9.34
N LEU A 18 3.39 -16.71 -10.43
CA LEU A 18 2.66 -16.05 -11.48
C LEU A 18 1.78 -17.10 -12.16
N VAL A 19 0.54 -17.22 -11.76
CA VAL A 19 -0.47 -17.61 -12.72
C VAL A 19 -0.70 -16.35 -13.53
N VAL A 20 -0.12 -16.29 -14.70
CA VAL A 20 -0.61 -15.42 -15.76
C VAL A 20 -2.02 -15.92 -16.01
N ALA A 21 -3.01 -15.26 -15.43
CA ALA A 21 -4.35 -15.37 -15.95
C ALA A 21 -4.22 -14.92 -17.40
N GLU A 22 -4.43 -15.85 -18.33
CA GLU A 22 -4.64 -15.50 -19.72
C GLU A 22 -5.66 -14.36 -19.72
N GLU A 23 -5.27 -13.24 -20.34
CA GLU A 23 -6.17 -12.15 -20.64
C GLU A 23 -7.47 -12.74 -21.16
N SER A 24 -8.53 -12.69 -20.36
CA SER A 24 -9.88 -12.64 -20.92
C SER A 24 -9.96 -11.26 -21.61
N ALA A 25 -9.56 -11.23 -22.85
CA ALA A 25 -9.90 -10.19 -23.77
C ALA A 25 -11.44 -10.11 -23.81
N ASP A 26 -11.95 -8.93 -23.59
CA ASP A 26 -13.32 -8.48 -23.62
C ASP A 26 -13.97 -8.22 -22.26
N LEU A 27 -13.53 -7.12 -21.67
CA LEU A 27 -14.37 -6.14 -20.96
C LEU A 27 -13.55 -4.84 -20.77
N ALA A 28 -13.01 -4.33 -21.86
CA ALA A 28 -12.57 -2.95 -21.91
C ALA A 28 -13.82 -2.06 -21.97
N VAL A 29 -14.34 -1.68 -20.82
CA VAL A 29 -15.19 -0.50 -20.73
C VAL A 29 -14.30 0.67 -21.17
N PRO A 30 -14.61 1.37 -22.27
CA PRO A 30 -13.80 2.48 -22.73
C PRO A 30 -13.85 3.56 -21.65
N THR A 31 -12.77 3.72 -20.91
CA THR A 31 -12.56 4.88 -20.07
C THR A 31 -12.55 6.10 -20.98
N PRO A 32 -13.42 7.10 -20.81
CA PRO A 32 -13.39 8.29 -21.63
C PRO A 32 -12.07 9.02 -21.36
N THR A 33 -11.11 8.83 -22.23
CA THR A 33 -9.84 9.55 -22.24
C THR A 33 -10.13 10.98 -22.66
N LEU A 34 -10.24 11.88 -21.67
CA LEU A 34 -10.29 13.30 -21.96
C LEU A 34 -8.98 13.73 -22.61
N SER A 35 -9.07 14.46 -23.71
CA SER A 35 -7.90 15.04 -24.38
C SER A 35 -7.18 16.04 -23.46
N PRO A 36 -5.87 16.31 -23.68
CA PRO A 36 -5.14 17.32 -22.90
C PRO A 36 -5.81 18.70 -22.88
N GLU A 37 -6.58 19.06 -23.92
CA GLU A 37 -7.32 20.31 -24.03
C GLU A 37 -8.57 20.33 -23.13
N GLU A 38 -9.19 19.19 -22.91
CA GLU A 38 -10.33 19.04 -21.99
C GLU A 38 -9.91 19.11 -20.54
N TRP A 39 -8.65 18.78 -20.22
CA TRP A 39 -8.08 18.92 -18.88
C TRP A 39 -8.01 20.36 -18.38
N GLY A 40 -7.66 21.29 -19.27
CA GLY A 40 -7.61 22.72 -18.97
C GLY A 40 -8.99 23.36 -18.74
N LYS A 41 -10.06 22.69 -19.15
CA LYS A 41 -11.44 23.17 -19.05
C LYS A 41 -12.24 22.54 -17.90
N LYS A 42 -11.68 21.58 -17.17
CA LYS A 42 -12.37 20.96 -16.03
C LYS A 42 -12.53 22.03 -14.94
N LYS A 43 -13.76 22.47 -14.70
CA LYS A 43 -14.08 23.27 -13.50
C LYS A 43 -13.67 22.44 -12.28
N LEU A 44 -12.91 23.05 -11.37
CA LEU A 44 -12.64 22.44 -10.07
C LEU A 44 -13.98 22.03 -9.46
N PRO A 45 -14.07 20.88 -8.80
CA PRO A 45 -15.26 20.50 -8.07
C PRO A 45 -15.62 21.62 -7.08
N HIS A 46 -16.91 21.84 -6.85
CA HIS A 46 -17.34 22.83 -5.87
C HIS A 46 -17.01 22.35 -4.46
N GLU A 47 -16.76 23.33 -3.57
CA GLU A 47 -16.69 23.07 -2.13
C GLU A 47 -17.99 22.43 -1.69
N ARG A 48 -17.90 21.29 -1.01
CA ARG A 48 -19.05 20.51 -0.61
C ARG A 48 -18.78 19.80 0.71
N GLN A 49 -19.78 19.83 1.59
CA GLN A 49 -19.81 18.91 2.71
C GLN A 49 -20.23 17.53 2.22
N PRO A 50 -19.58 16.46 2.67
CA PRO A 50 -19.97 15.09 2.35
C PRO A 50 -21.39 14.79 2.84
N GLU A 51 -22.08 13.92 2.13
CA GLU A 51 -23.33 13.34 2.61
C GLU A 51 -23.09 12.42 3.81
N HIS A 52 -24.14 12.04 4.50
CA HIS A 52 -24.06 11.05 5.58
C HIS A 52 -23.32 9.80 5.12
N ILE A 53 -22.34 9.38 5.91
CA ILE A 53 -21.54 8.17 5.67
C ILE A 53 -21.98 7.09 6.65
N GLU A 54 -22.64 6.08 6.12
CA GLU A 54 -23.01 4.90 6.88
C GLU A 54 -21.77 4.08 7.23
N VAL A 55 -21.63 3.72 8.49
CA VAL A 55 -20.55 2.87 9.02
C VAL A 55 -21.16 1.77 9.90
N VAL A 56 -20.46 0.66 10.02
CA VAL A 56 -20.82 -0.41 10.96
C VAL A 56 -20.25 -0.06 12.32
N PRO A 57 -21.06 0.04 13.39
CA PRO A 57 -20.56 0.22 14.75
C PRO A 57 -19.58 -0.89 15.16
N MET A 58 -18.60 -0.58 15.98
CA MET A 58 -17.56 -1.55 16.37
C MET A 58 -18.09 -2.78 17.11
N ASP A 59 -19.16 -2.62 17.87
CA ASP A 59 -19.87 -3.67 18.61
C ASP A 59 -20.77 -4.54 17.70
N GLU A 60 -21.16 -4.02 16.54
CA GLU A 60 -21.94 -4.73 15.52
C GLU A 60 -21.05 -5.41 14.45
N LEU A 61 -19.74 -5.19 14.47
CA LEU A 61 -18.85 -5.86 13.54
C LEU A 61 -18.90 -7.38 13.72
N PRO A 62 -18.96 -8.14 12.62
CA PRO A 62 -18.94 -9.60 12.68
C PRO A 62 -17.66 -10.09 13.41
N PRO A 63 -17.72 -11.28 14.01
CA PRO A 63 -16.51 -11.92 14.53
C PRO A 63 -15.51 -12.12 13.39
N VAL A 64 -14.23 -12.22 13.75
CA VAL A 64 -13.17 -12.58 12.79
C VAL A 64 -13.50 -13.97 12.24
N VAL A 65 -13.50 -14.09 10.94
CA VAL A 65 -13.71 -15.38 10.27
C VAL A 65 -12.48 -16.25 10.50
N GLU A 66 -12.71 -17.49 10.94
CA GLU A 66 -11.62 -18.44 11.16
C GLU A 66 -10.78 -18.60 9.89
N GLY A 67 -9.47 -18.57 10.04
CA GLY A 67 -8.51 -18.64 8.93
C GLY A 67 -8.28 -17.32 8.19
N GLN A 68 -9.05 -16.26 8.44
CA GLN A 68 -8.81 -14.94 7.86
C GLN A 68 -8.11 -14.01 8.87
N HIS A 69 -6.98 -13.47 8.48
CA HIS A 69 -6.17 -12.60 9.32
C HIS A 69 -5.90 -11.26 8.61
N HIS A 70 -6.34 -10.16 9.23
CA HIS A 70 -6.26 -8.82 8.65
C HIS A 70 -5.13 -8.00 9.27
N TYR A 71 -4.24 -7.47 8.42
CA TYR A 71 -3.12 -6.62 8.82
C TYR A 71 -3.12 -5.34 8.02
N LEU A 72 -3.11 -4.19 8.70
CA LEU A 72 -3.06 -2.89 8.05
C LEU A 72 -1.61 -2.44 7.84
N LEU A 73 -1.18 -2.37 6.59
CA LEU A 73 0.11 -1.79 6.22
C LEU A 73 -0.04 -0.29 5.99
N LEU A 74 0.75 0.49 6.70
CA LEU A 74 0.73 1.96 6.64
C LEU A 74 2.09 2.49 6.19
N CYS A 75 2.08 3.25 5.11
CA CYS A 75 3.26 4.01 4.70
C CYS A 75 3.09 5.49 5.06
N ILE A 76 3.96 5.96 5.93
CA ILE A 76 3.93 7.33 6.44
C ILE A 76 4.79 8.23 5.57
N ASP A 77 4.28 9.40 5.18
CA ASP A 77 5.03 10.39 4.38
C ASP A 77 6.12 11.06 5.22
N GLN A 78 7.13 10.28 5.53
CA GLN A 78 8.31 10.74 6.26
C GLN A 78 9.58 10.21 5.59
N TRP A 79 10.48 11.14 5.22
CA TRP A 79 11.76 10.82 4.60
C TRP A 79 12.94 10.94 5.55
N LYS A 80 12.81 11.70 6.63
CA LYS A 80 13.87 11.95 7.62
C LYS A 80 13.43 11.38 8.96
N ARG A 81 14.39 11.01 9.82
CA ARG A 81 14.11 10.93 11.25
C ARG A 81 13.60 12.29 11.68
N ASP A 82 12.60 12.34 12.52
CA ASP A 82 11.85 13.54 12.91
C ASP A 82 12.66 14.86 12.70
N PRO A 83 12.35 15.65 11.65
CA PRO A 83 13.21 16.77 11.26
C PRO A 83 12.89 18.04 12.07
N ARG A 84 12.02 17.97 13.09
CA ARG A 84 11.58 19.15 13.80
C ARG A 84 12.73 19.69 14.63
N PRO A 85 12.93 21.02 14.60
CA PRO A 85 13.86 21.67 15.50
C PRO A 85 13.43 21.41 16.95
N ASP A 86 14.40 21.34 17.87
CA ASP A 86 14.22 21.01 19.29
C ASP A 86 13.10 21.80 20.01
N ASN A 87 12.67 22.91 19.44
CA ASN A 87 11.64 23.79 20.00
C ASN A 87 10.21 23.45 19.56
N SER A 88 10.02 22.55 18.59
CA SER A 88 8.68 22.10 18.22
C SER A 88 8.34 20.84 19.00
N LYS A 89 7.35 20.95 19.90
CA LYS A 89 6.84 19.78 20.60
C LYS A 89 6.39 18.72 19.57
N PRO A 90 6.87 17.48 19.66
CA PRO A 90 6.34 16.41 18.81
C PRO A 90 4.84 16.31 19.03
N PRO A 91 4.05 16.03 17.98
CA PRO A 91 2.63 15.79 18.17
C PRO A 91 2.47 14.68 19.19
N THR A 92 1.63 14.93 20.16
CA THR A 92 1.27 13.95 21.18
C THR A 92 -0.11 13.42 20.85
N LEU A 93 -0.28 12.14 20.91
CA LEU A 93 -1.59 11.50 20.94
C LEU A 93 -1.81 11.01 22.37
N ASN A 94 -2.90 11.46 22.99
CA ASN A 94 -3.20 11.10 24.40
C ASN A 94 -2.02 11.34 25.37
N GLY A 95 -1.25 12.40 25.13
CA GLY A 95 -0.08 12.75 25.95
C GLY A 95 1.19 11.96 25.66
N GLN A 96 1.16 10.99 24.76
CA GLN A 96 2.33 10.20 24.38
C GLN A 96 3.04 10.78 23.16
N ARG A 97 4.36 10.79 23.15
CA ARG A 97 5.17 11.21 22.03
C ARG A 97 5.03 10.22 20.87
N ARG A 98 4.81 10.73 19.66
CA ARG A 98 4.86 9.91 18.44
C ARG A 98 6.28 9.83 17.91
N ASP A 99 6.72 8.63 17.60
CA ASP A 99 8.04 8.40 16.98
C ASP A 99 8.01 8.59 15.45
N MET A 100 6.83 8.50 14.85
CA MET A 100 6.59 8.77 13.44
C MET A 100 5.59 9.91 13.30
N TYR A 101 5.85 10.80 12.36
CA TYR A 101 5.02 11.95 12.07
C TYR A 101 4.84 12.11 10.57
N GLY A 102 3.62 12.42 10.15
CA GLY A 102 3.26 12.60 8.74
C GLY A 102 1.89 11.99 8.44
N ASN A 103 1.40 12.23 7.24
CA ASN A 103 0.15 11.62 6.79
C ASN A 103 0.40 10.22 6.26
N THR A 104 -0.62 9.37 6.27
CA THR A 104 -0.55 8.08 5.60
C THR A 104 -0.68 8.27 4.09
N ASP A 105 0.39 8.05 3.36
CA ASP A 105 0.40 8.09 1.89
C ASP A 105 0.15 6.74 1.25
N GLY A 106 0.38 5.65 1.97
CA GLY A 106 0.01 4.29 1.59
C GLY A 106 -0.85 3.65 2.66
N ILE A 107 -2.02 3.15 2.29
CA ILE A 107 -2.96 2.44 3.16
C ILE A 107 -3.35 1.16 2.42
N MET A 108 -2.96 0.02 2.98
CA MET A 108 -3.22 -1.29 2.38
C MET A 108 -3.64 -2.28 3.46
N LEU A 109 -4.79 -2.90 3.27
CA LEU A 109 -5.23 -4.02 4.08
C LEU A 109 -4.72 -5.31 3.44
N VAL A 110 -3.92 -6.07 4.16
CA VAL A 110 -3.47 -7.41 3.78
C VAL A 110 -4.32 -8.41 4.53
N THR A 111 -4.99 -9.26 3.79
CA THR A 111 -5.73 -10.40 4.35
C THR A 111 -4.99 -11.69 4.00
N LEU A 112 -4.60 -12.43 5.01
CA LEU A 112 -4.08 -13.78 4.89
C LEU A 112 -5.24 -14.74 5.13
N ASP A 113 -5.67 -15.44 4.10
CA ASP A 113 -6.75 -16.43 4.19
C ASP A 113 -6.14 -17.84 4.08
N THR A 114 -5.95 -18.48 5.24
CA THR A 114 -5.30 -19.81 5.33
C THR A 114 -6.24 -20.93 4.88
N ARG A 115 -7.56 -20.73 4.91
CA ARG A 115 -8.54 -21.71 4.44
C ARG A 115 -8.63 -21.75 2.92
N ALA A 116 -8.73 -20.57 2.31
CA ALA A 116 -8.82 -20.44 0.86
C ALA A 116 -7.44 -20.40 0.17
N HIS A 117 -6.35 -20.62 0.92
CA HIS A 117 -4.98 -20.60 0.41
C HIS A 117 -4.70 -19.38 -0.49
N ARG A 118 -5.04 -18.17 -0.01
CA ARG A 118 -4.83 -16.94 -0.78
C ARG A 118 -4.39 -15.76 0.08
N ILE A 119 -3.75 -14.81 -0.56
CA ILE A 119 -3.37 -13.52 0.02
C ILE A 119 -4.10 -12.42 -0.74
N MET A 120 -4.77 -11.53 -0.03
CA MET A 120 -5.52 -10.44 -0.62
C MET A 120 -4.90 -9.10 -0.24
N LEU A 121 -4.63 -8.25 -1.24
CA LEU A 121 -4.11 -6.90 -1.08
C LEU A 121 -5.19 -5.88 -1.43
N THR A 122 -5.81 -5.29 -0.42
CA THR A 122 -6.81 -4.25 -0.62
C THR A 122 -6.21 -2.86 -0.37
N SER A 123 -5.97 -2.12 -1.44
CA SER A 123 -5.44 -0.76 -1.35
C SER A 123 -6.56 0.26 -1.19
N ILE A 124 -6.39 1.22 -0.28
CA ILE A 124 -7.37 2.28 0.00
C ILE A 124 -6.78 3.62 -0.43
N ILE A 125 -7.53 4.40 -1.22
CA ILE A 125 -7.05 5.71 -1.65
C ILE A 125 -6.97 6.66 -0.45
N ARG A 126 -5.86 7.38 -0.33
CA ARG A 126 -5.56 8.24 0.81
C ARG A 126 -6.46 9.48 0.93
N ASP A 127 -7.04 9.92 -0.19
CA ASP A 127 -7.87 11.12 -0.27
C ASP A 127 -9.37 10.79 -0.10
N ALA A 128 -9.70 9.54 0.31
CA ALA A 128 -11.06 9.13 0.63
C ALA A 128 -11.62 9.91 1.81
N ILE A 129 -12.84 10.41 1.66
CA ILE A 129 -13.60 10.99 2.77
C ILE A 129 -14.21 9.88 3.61
N ILE A 130 -14.04 10.01 4.92
CA ILE A 130 -14.53 9.07 5.92
C ILE A 130 -15.38 9.81 6.96
N ARG A 131 -16.26 9.07 7.62
CA ARG A 131 -16.84 9.47 8.89
C ARG A 131 -15.78 9.26 9.98
N LYS A 132 -15.50 10.30 10.74
CA LYS A 132 -14.51 10.22 11.83
C LYS A 132 -15.07 9.39 12.99
N ILE A 133 -14.20 8.66 13.67
CA ILE A 133 -14.56 7.81 14.82
C ILE A 133 -15.04 8.61 16.05
N ASP A 134 -14.72 9.90 16.12
CA ASP A 134 -15.18 10.82 17.14
C ASP A 134 -16.50 11.52 16.78
N SER A 135 -17.19 11.06 15.73
CA SER A 135 -18.55 11.48 15.41
C SER A 135 -19.53 10.99 16.46
N THR A 136 -20.55 11.79 16.70
CA THR A 136 -21.68 11.44 17.59
C THR A 136 -22.98 11.33 16.80
N GLU A 137 -24.06 10.85 17.42
CA GLU A 137 -25.41 10.86 16.81
C GLU A 137 -25.91 12.28 16.46
N LYS A 138 -25.44 13.29 17.21
CA LYS A 138 -25.84 14.68 17.02
C LYS A 138 -24.96 15.44 16.05
N GLU A 139 -23.71 15.01 15.87
CA GLU A 139 -22.71 15.69 15.06
C GLU A 139 -21.86 14.67 14.32
N GLU A 140 -22.12 14.54 13.03
CA GLU A 140 -21.27 13.72 12.15
C GLU A 140 -20.09 14.55 11.67
N LYS A 141 -18.89 14.05 11.93
CA LYS A 141 -17.63 14.66 11.51
C LYS A 141 -17.02 13.90 10.37
N HIS A 142 -16.61 14.63 9.36
CA HIS A 142 -15.92 14.05 8.20
C HIS A 142 -14.44 14.45 8.17
N GLY A 143 -13.66 13.69 7.44
CA GLY A 143 -12.25 13.95 7.23
C GLY A 143 -11.68 13.09 6.11
N ARG A 144 -10.46 13.40 5.67
CA ARG A 144 -9.72 12.54 4.75
C ARG A 144 -9.03 11.43 5.54
N ILE A 145 -9.11 10.20 5.05
CA ILE A 145 -8.57 9.02 5.74
C ILE A 145 -7.07 9.14 6.06
N ASN A 146 -6.30 9.82 5.20
CA ASN A 146 -4.86 9.98 5.39
C ASN A 146 -4.47 10.87 6.58
N TYR A 147 -5.39 11.64 7.14
CA TYR A 147 -5.15 12.44 8.35
C TYR A 147 -5.46 11.68 9.64
N VAL A 148 -6.24 10.60 9.59
CA VAL A 148 -6.66 9.86 10.79
C VAL A 148 -5.47 9.43 11.64
N TYR A 149 -4.42 8.87 11.02
CA TYR A 149 -3.20 8.51 11.74
C TYR A 149 -2.56 9.73 12.42
N ASN A 150 -2.46 10.85 11.70
CA ASN A 150 -1.83 12.06 12.22
C ASN A 150 -2.63 12.68 13.36
N ASP A 151 -3.96 12.64 13.30
CA ASP A 151 -4.85 13.24 14.27
C ASP A 151 -5.09 12.34 15.48
N LEU A 152 -5.32 11.03 15.26
CA LEU A 152 -5.85 10.11 16.25
C LEU A 152 -4.98 8.84 16.46
N GLY A 153 -3.99 8.59 15.61
CA GLY A 153 -3.09 7.45 15.71
C GLY A 153 -3.48 6.25 14.85
N PRO A 154 -2.62 5.21 14.83
CA PRO A 154 -2.80 4.05 13.96
C PRO A 154 -3.96 3.15 14.39
N GLU A 155 -4.25 3.03 15.68
CA GLU A 155 -5.38 2.29 16.22
C GLU A 155 -6.70 2.90 15.73
N ALA A 156 -6.80 4.22 15.72
CA ALA A 156 -7.96 4.93 15.19
C ALA A 156 -8.14 4.71 13.68
N LEU A 157 -7.04 4.57 12.94
CA LEU A 157 -7.11 4.24 11.52
C LEU A 157 -7.56 2.79 11.30
N CYS A 158 -7.11 1.83 12.11
CA CYS A 158 -7.63 0.46 12.10
C CYS A 158 -9.14 0.46 12.37
N GLN A 159 -9.60 1.16 13.40
CA GLN A 159 -11.02 1.28 13.73
C GLN A 159 -11.81 1.93 12.59
N THR A 160 -11.31 3.02 12.00
CA THR A 160 -11.94 3.68 10.85
C THR A 160 -12.15 2.69 9.71
N ILE A 161 -11.12 1.94 9.32
CA ILE A 161 -11.20 0.96 8.25
C ILE A 161 -12.17 -0.17 8.62
N SER A 162 -12.12 -0.64 9.87
CA SER A 162 -13.04 -1.66 10.36
C SER A 162 -14.50 -1.27 10.17
N GLN A 163 -14.87 -0.07 10.61
CA GLN A 163 -16.23 0.44 10.51
C GLN A 163 -16.69 0.68 9.07
N HIS A 164 -15.79 1.12 8.19
CA HIS A 164 -16.15 1.41 6.79
C HIS A 164 -16.25 0.14 5.94
N LEU A 165 -15.40 -0.86 6.18
CA LEU A 165 -15.40 -2.14 5.44
C LEU A 165 -16.17 -3.26 6.12
N GLY A 166 -16.61 -3.08 7.37
CA GLY A 166 -17.41 -4.07 8.08
C GLY A 166 -16.60 -5.31 8.51
N VAL A 167 -15.30 -5.18 8.77
CA VAL A 167 -14.42 -6.26 9.23
C VAL A 167 -13.56 -5.81 10.41
N ARG A 168 -13.09 -6.73 11.24
CA ARG A 168 -12.21 -6.41 12.36
C ARG A 168 -10.76 -6.29 11.91
N VAL A 169 -10.23 -5.07 11.93
CA VAL A 169 -8.83 -4.76 11.67
C VAL A 169 -8.20 -4.22 12.94
N GLU A 170 -7.39 -5.02 13.62
CA GLU A 170 -6.81 -4.66 14.91
C GLU A 170 -5.29 -4.53 14.86
N LYS A 171 -4.65 -5.15 13.87
CA LYS A 171 -3.20 -5.21 13.75
C LYS A 171 -2.70 -4.33 12.62
N TYR A 172 -1.62 -3.61 12.89
CA TYR A 172 -0.99 -2.76 11.88
C TYR A 172 0.54 -2.89 11.89
N ILE A 173 1.12 -2.56 10.74
CA ILE A 173 2.54 -2.41 10.55
C ILE A 173 2.77 -1.07 9.84
N MET A 174 3.62 -0.22 10.41
CA MET A 174 3.94 1.09 9.85
C MET A 174 5.38 1.17 9.41
N PHE A 175 5.60 1.81 8.28
CA PHE A 175 6.91 2.17 7.78
C PHE A 175 6.88 3.53 7.09
N THR A 176 8.03 4.14 6.97
CA THR A 176 8.22 5.39 6.22
C THR A 176 8.68 5.09 4.80
N TRP A 177 8.57 6.07 3.91
CA TRP A 177 9.14 5.96 2.56
C TRP A 177 10.64 5.63 2.56
N ARG A 178 11.37 6.18 3.53
CA ARG A 178 12.77 5.88 3.70
C ARG A 178 13.02 4.41 4.04
N GLN A 179 12.27 3.87 5.00
CA GLN A 179 12.39 2.46 5.39
C GLN A 179 12.06 1.53 4.23
N LEU A 180 11.02 1.86 3.44
CA LEU A 180 10.71 1.11 2.22
C LEU A 180 11.85 1.17 1.19
N ALA A 181 12.43 2.36 0.97
CA ALA A 181 13.60 2.49 0.09
C ALA A 181 14.78 1.63 0.58
N ASN A 182 15.07 1.65 1.88
CA ASN A 182 16.12 0.84 2.47
C ASN A 182 15.90 -0.68 2.29
N ILE A 183 14.64 -1.14 2.40
CA ILE A 183 14.27 -2.54 2.14
C ILE A 183 14.59 -2.90 0.69
N ILE A 184 14.17 -2.06 -0.25
CA ILE A 184 14.40 -2.29 -1.69
C ILE A 184 15.90 -2.31 -1.97
N ASP A 185 16.66 -1.40 -1.40
CA ASP A 185 18.11 -1.33 -1.57
C ASP A 185 18.80 -2.55 -0.97
N TYR A 186 18.39 -2.99 0.22
CA TYR A 186 18.92 -4.19 0.86
C TYR A 186 18.71 -5.45 0.01
N LEU A 187 17.55 -5.55 -0.64
CA LEU A 187 17.22 -6.63 -1.57
C LEU A 187 17.92 -6.52 -2.93
N GLY A 188 18.81 -5.53 -3.11
CA GLY A 188 19.52 -5.29 -4.37
C GLY A 188 18.63 -4.73 -5.48
N GLY A 189 17.49 -4.11 -5.12
CA GLY A 189 16.55 -3.50 -6.04
C GLY A 189 15.39 -4.41 -6.46
N VAL A 190 14.59 -3.95 -7.43
CA VAL A 190 13.36 -4.64 -7.89
C VAL A 190 13.22 -4.55 -9.41
N GLN A 191 12.38 -5.41 -9.97
CA GLN A 191 11.95 -5.35 -11.37
C GLN A 191 10.48 -4.96 -11.44
N ILE A 192 10.17 -3.93 -12.25
CA ILE A 192 8.83 -3.36 -12.37
C ILE A 192 8.47 -3.21 -13.84
N THR A 193 7.29 -3.67 -14.23
CA THR A 193 6.79 -3.46 -15.59
C THR A 193 6.23 -2.05 -15.74
N LEU A 194 6.74 -1.30 -16.72
CA LEU A 194 6.21 0.00 -17.12
C LEU A 194 5.44 -0.16 -18.43
N ASN A 195 4.14 0.08 -18.37
CA ASN A 195 3.23 -0.24 -19.47
C ASN A 195 2.95 0.94 -20.41
N THR A 196 3.27 2.17 -20.00
CA THR A 196 2.95 3.36 -20.78
C THR A 196 4.14 4.29 -20.97
N GLN A 197 4.20 4.94 -22.14
CA GLN A 197 5.21 5.97 -22.43
C GLN A 197 5.09 7.20 -21.51
N SER A 198 3.88 7.47 -21.01
CA SER A 198 3.65 8.55 -20.04
C SER A 198 4.34 8.28 -18.72
N GLU A 199 4.19 7.06 -18.22
CA GLU A 199 4.82 6.58 -16.99
C GLU A 199 6.35 6.60 -17.08
N ILE A 200 6.90 6.08 -18.19
CA ILE A 200 8.33 6.08 -18.47
C ILE A 200 8.90 7.51 -18.46
N ARG A 201 8.28 8.44 -19.20
CA ARG A 201 8.73 9.85 -19.23
C ARG A 201 8.65 10.54 -17.88
N LYS A 202 7.63 10.25 -17.07
CA LYS A 202 7.51 10.82 -15.73
C LYS A 202 8.59 10.30 -14.80
N LEU A 203 8.86 9.01 -14.88
CA LEU A 203 9.93 8.39 -14.09
C LEU A 203 11.29 8.93 -14.51
N GLN A 204 11.56 9.03 -15.82
CA GLN A 204 12.81 9.60 -16.36
C GLN A 204 13.11 11.00 -15.83
N GLY A 205 12.09 11.85 -15.63
CA GLY A 205 12.25 13.21 -15.12
C GLY A 205 12.54 13.34 -13.63
N VAL A 206 12.52 12.24 -12.87
CA VAL A 206 12.60 12.29 -11.39
C VAL A 206 13.58 11.28 -10.77
N ILE A 207 14.22 10.42 -11.56
CA ILE A 207 15.22 9.44 -11.11
C ILE A 207 16.65 9.98 -11.22
N TRP A 208 17.60 9.18 -10.77
CA TRP A 208 19.03 9.47 -10.84
C TRP A 208 19.76 8.47 -11.73
N GLU A 209 20.85 8.94 -12.33
CA GLU A 209 21.72 8.15 -13.18
C GLU A 209 22.16 6.85 -12.49
N GLY A 210 22.14 5.75 -13.24
CA GLY A 210 22.60 4.45 -12.80
C GLY A 210 21.64 3.71 -11.86
N THR A 211 20.39 4.16 -11.73
CA THR A 211 19.44 3.54 -10.77
C THR A 211 18.28 2.78 -11.42
N VAL A 212 17.94 3.08 -12.68
CA VAL A 212 16.82 2.43 -13.40
C VAL A 212 17.24 2.14 -14.84
N PHE A 213 17.06 0.90 -15.28
CA PHE A 213 17.48 0.43 -16.59
C PHE A 213 16.27 -0.11 -17.36
N ASP A 214 16.17 0.22 -18.65
CA ASP A 214 15.13 -0.24 -19.54
C ASP A 214 15.27 -1.74 -19.90
N PRO A 215 14.31 -2.35 -20.63
CA PRO A 215 14.39 -3.76 -21.02
C PRO A 215 15.63 -4.11 -21.88
N ASN A 216 16.24 -3.12 -22.53
CA ASN A 216 17.47 -3.29 -23.34
C ASN A 216 18.75 -3.05 -22.52
N GLY A 217 18.63 -2.75 -21.22
CA GLY A 217 19.77 -2.46 -20.33
C GLY A 217 20.29 -1.02 -20.40
N ASN A 218 19.60 -0.11 -21.09
CA ASN A 218 20.00 1.30 -21.15
C ASN A 218 19.52 2.03 -19.90
N ASP A 219 20.37 2.94 -19.40
CA ASP A 219 19.98 3.78 -18.26
C ASP A 219 18.83 4.74 -18.66
N LEU A 220 17.73 4.67 -17.93
CA LEU A 220 16.56 5.50 -18.15
C LEU A 220 16.84 7.00 -17.94
N TYR A 221 17.86 7.35 -17.13
CA TYR A 221 18.26 8.74 -16.91
C TYR A 221 18.69 9.44 -18.20
N ASN A 222 19.21 8.70 -19.17
CA ASN A 222 19.62 9.25 -20.46
C ASN A 222 18.41 9.73 -21.28
N ASN A 223 18.51 10.93 -21.83
CA ASN A 223 17.48 11.52 -22.69
C ASN A 223 17.31 10.70 -23.98
N GLY A 224 16.34 9.80 -24.00
CA GLY A 224 16.03 8.95 -25.14
C GLY A 224 14.61 8.41 -25.09
N LYS A 225 14.22 7.73 -26.18
CA LYS A 225 12.99 6.93 -26.17
C LYS A 225 13.32 5.56 -25.62
N HIS A 226 12.62 5.17 -24.54
CA HIS A 226 12.74 3.87 -23.93
C HIS A 226 11.48 3.03 -24.20
N PRO A 227 11.61 1.73 -24.49
CA PRO A 227 10.46 0.86 -24.74
C PRO A 227 9.65 0.60 -23.47
N THR A 228 8.39 0.25 -23.61
CA THR A 228 7.61 -0.35 -22.54
C THR A 228 8.16 -1.76 -22.22
N GLY A 229 7.98 -2.22 -21.00
CA GLY A 229 8.44 -3.55 -20.58
C GLY A 229 8.95 -3.58 -19.15
N VAL A 230 9.77 -4.59 -18.84
CA VAL A 230 10.32 -4.82 -17.50
C VAL A 230 11.56 -3.96 -17.28
N TYR A 231 11.47 -3.03 -16.37
CA TYR A 231 12.55 -2.15 -15.95
C TYR A 231 13.24 -2.70 -14.71
N THR A 232 14.56 -2.61 -14.67
CA THR A 232 15.37 -3.05 -13.53
C THR A 232 15.79 -1.85 -12.71
N PHE A 233 15.34 -1.79 -11.47
CA PHE A 233 15.80 -0.86 -10.45
C PHE A 233 16.93 -1.53 -9.69
N LYS A 234 18.13 -1.02 -9.77
CA LYS A 234 19.33 -1.56 -9.10
C LYS A 234 20.27 -0.44 -8.66
N ASN A 235 21.03 -0.68 -7.62
CA ASN A 235 22.04 0.27 -7.19
C ASN A 235 23.22 0.28 -8.15
N PRO A 236 23.90 1.43 -8.33
CA PRO A 236 25.16 1.49 -9.04
C PRO A 236 26.17 0.51 -8.45
N GLU A 237 27.00 -0.10 -9.29
CA GLU A 237 28.03 -1.03 -8.86
C GLU A 237 29.00 -0.38 -7.86
N GLY A 238 29.38 -1.10 -6.81
CA GLY A 238 30.23 -0.58 -5.73
C GLY A 238 29.54 0.42 -4.79
N LYS A 239 28.25 0.69 -4.95
CA LYS A 239 27.49 1.58 -4.09
C LYS A 239 27.35 1.00 -2.69
N VAL A 240 27.92 1.69 -1.70
CA VAL A 240 27.70 1.41 -0.27
C VAL A 240 26.58 2.29 0.24
N ILE A 241 25.57 1.69 0.88
CA ILE A 241 24.43 2.39 1.44
C ILE A 241 24.56 2.42 2.96
N ASP A 242 24.58 3.62 3.51
CA ASP A 242 24.56 3.83 4.95
C ASP A 242 23.11 3.91 5.45
N TYR A 243 22.58 2.78 5.91
CA TYR A 243 21.21 2.67 6.44
C TYR A 243 21.01 3.41 7.77
N GLN A 244 22.09 3.75 8.48
CA GLN A 244 22.06 4.46 9.75
C GLN A 244 22.13 5.99 9.60
N SER A 245 22.53 6.47 8.42
CA SER A 245 22.63 7.90 8.15
C SER A 245 21.29 8.62 8.28
N ASP A 246 21.29 9.80 8.86
CA ASP A 246 20.11 10.68 8.86
C ASP A 246 19.87 11.34 7.50
N LYS A 247 20.88 11.31 6.62
CA LYS A 247 20.78 11.81 5.25
C LYS A 247 20.30 10.70 4.33
N ILE A 248 19.28 10.98 3.53
CA ILE A 248 18.82 10.08 2.47
C ILE A 248 19.82 10.16 1.32
N ASP A 249 20.42 9.03 0.97
CA ASP A 249 21.09 8.91 -0.31
C ASP A 249 20.05 8.78 -1.42
N LYS A 250 19.92 9.83 -2.20
CA LYS A 250 18.90 9.91 -3.25
C LYS A 250 19.23 9.04 -4.46
N LYS A 251 20.48 8.63 -4.64
CA LYS A 251 20.97 7.90 -5.81
C LYS A 251 20.93 6.39 -5.57
N THR A 252 19.77 5.87 -5.18
CA THR A 252 19.57 4.44 -4.93
C THR A 252 18.36 3.89 -5.69
N ALA A 253 18.36 2.58 -5.91
CA ALA A 253 17.26 1.84 -6.49
C ALA A 253 15.98 1.99 -5.65
N GLY A 254 16.10 1.90 -4.33
CA GLY A 254 14.99 2.02 -3.41
C GLY A 254 14.35 3.40 -3.47
N VAL A 255 15.14 4.48 -3.50
CA VAL A 255 14.58 5.83 -3.66
C VAL A 255 13.91 5.98 -5.02
N SER A 256 14.48 5.46 -6.10
CA SER A 256 13.88 5.50 -7.43
C SER A 256 12.56 4.72 -7.49
N ALA A 257 12.47 3.55 -6.82
CA ALA A 257 11.23 2.78 -6.73
C ALA A 257 10.15 3.51 -5.92
N VAL A 258 10.52 4.15 -4.81
CA VAL A 258 9.59 4.97 -4.03
C VAL A 258 9.13 6.19 -4.82
N VAL A 259 10.01 6.83 -5.59
CA VAL A 259 9.62 7.93 -6.49
C VAL A 259 8.63 7.44 -7.55
N TYR A 260 8.85 6.26 -8.13
CA TYR A 260 7.90 5.61 -9.04
C TYR A 260 6.50 5.46 -8.39
N MET A 261 6.42 4.94 -7.18
CA MET A 261 5.16 4.82 -6.45
C MET A 261 4.43 6.16 -6.28
N ARG A 262 5.17 7.27 -6.22
CA ARG A 262 4.64 8.62 -5.94
C ARG A 262 4.30 9.43 -7.18
N ILE A 263 4.47 8.92 -8.39
CA ILE A 263 4.07 9.59 -9.64
C ILE A 263 2.55 9.83 -9.63
N ARG A 264 2.12 11.07 -9.89
CA ARG A 264 0.71 11.48 -9.82
C ARG A 264 0.14 12.03 -11.13
N LYS A 265 0.96 12.66 -11.95
CA LYS A 265 0.50 13.50 -13.07
C LYS A 265 0.63 12.82 -14.43
N ASP A 266 0.52 11.52 -14.48
CA ASP A 266 0.65 10.74 -15.72
C ASP A 266 -0.70 10.34 -16.33
N SER A 267 -1.78 10.40 -15.55
CA SER A 267 -3.13 10.08 -15.99
C SER A 267 -4.18 10.91 -15.26
N SER A 268 -5.42 10.87 -15.74
CA SER A 268 -6.60 11.44 -15.09
C SER A 268 -6.91 10.78 -13.75
N GLU A 269 -6.38 9.60 -13.54
CA GLU A 269 -6.60 8.74 -12.38
C GLU A 269 -5.49 8.83 -11.31
N GLY A 270 -4.69 9.88 -11.34
CA GLY A 270 -3.44 10.08 -10.60
C GLY A 270 -3.29 9.37 -9.24
N ASP A 271 -4.31 9.38 -8.38
CA ASP A 271 -4.25 8.71 -7.07
C ASP A 271 -4.52 7.20 -7.15
N LEU A 272 -5.38 6.74 -8.04
CA LEU A 272 -5.61 5.32 -8.29
C LEU A 272 -4.37 4.66 -8.89
N MET A 273 -3.75 5.31 -9.86
CA MET A 273 -2.49 4.82 -10.45
C MET A 273 -1.36 4.77 -9.41
N ARG A 274 -1.38 5.64 -8.41
CA ARG A 274 -0.43 5.58 -7.31
C ARG A 274 -0.63 4.33 -6.45
N THR A 275 -1.86 3.96 -6.14
CA THR A 275 -2.13 2.72 -5.38
C THR A 275 -1.74 1.48 -6.19
N GLN A 276 -1.96 1.49 -7.51
CA GLN A 276 -1.50 0.40 -8.40
C GLN A 276 0.02 0.28 -8.39
N ARG A 277 0.75 1.39 -8.50
CA ARG A 277 2.22 1.37 -8.45
C ARG A 277 2.75 0.87 -7.11
N ALA A 278 2.07 1.19 -6.01
CA ALA A 278 2.41 0.62 -4.71
C ALA A 278 2.27 -0.90 -4.70
N ARG A 279 1.18 -1.44 -5.26
CA ARG A 279 1.00 -2.89 -5.41
C ARG A 279 2.08 -3.51 -6.28
N ASN A 280 2.40 -2.90 -7.43
CA ASN A 280 3.46 -3.39 -8.32
C ASN A 280 4.82 -3.50 -7.60
N VAL A 281 5.17 -2.52 -6.76
CA VAL A 281 6.42 -2.57 -5.96
C VAL A 281 6.34 -3.67 -4.90
N ILE A 282 5.21 -3.83 -4.22
CA ILE A 282 5.02 -4.89 -3.22
C ILE A 282 5.13 -6.28 -3.86
N GLN A 283 4.51 -6.49 -5.02
CA GLN A 283 4.64 -7.73 -5.78
C GLN A 283 6.09 -7.99 -6.21
N ALA A 284 6.79 -6.95 -6.67
CA ALA A 284 8.21 -7.08 -7.05
C ALA A 284 9.09 -7.44 -5.84
N LEU A 285 8.82 -6.87 -4.68
CA LEU A 285 9.48 -7.21 -3.41
C LEU A 285 9.16 -8.65 -3.01
N SER A 286 7.90 -9.05 -3.05
CA SER A 286 7.45 -10.41 -2.79
C SER A 286 8.22 -11.43 -3.64
N LYS A 287 8.30 -11.20 -4.94
CA LYS A 287 9.06 -12.06 -5.86
C LYS A 287 10.55 -12.16 -5.50
N LYS A 288 11.15 -11.07 -5.03
CA LYS A 288 12.55 -11.07 -4.54
C LYS A 288 12.69 -11.89 -3.26
N CYS A 289 11.80 -11.70 -2.31
CA CYS A 289 11.85 -12.41 -1.04
C CYS A 289 11.68 -13.93 -1.21
N LYS A 290 10.87 -14.38 -2.17
CA LYS A 290 10.75 -15.82 -2.51
C LYS A 290 12.06 -16.49 -2.88
N ALA A 291 12.91 -15.77 -3.58
CA ALA A 291 14.19 -16.29 -4.05
C ALA A 291 15.31 -16.22 -2.99
N MET A 292 14.99 -15.67 -1.80
CA MET A 292 15.99 -15.49 -0.75
C MET A 292 16.34 -16.79 -0.02
N THR A 293 17.59 -16.94 0.31
CA THR A 293 18.06 -17.95 1.26
C THR A 293 17.67 -17.57 2.69
N TRP A 294 17.72 -18.52 3.60
CA TRP A 294 17.46 -18.28 5.02
C TRP A 294 18.39 -17.20 5.62
N ASP A 295 19.68 -17.21 5.26
CA ASP A 295 20.66 -16.23 5.75
C ASP A 295 20.36 -14.81 5.25
N GLU A 296 19.97 -14.67 3.98
CA GLU A 296 19.53 -13.40 3.40
C GLU A 296 18.25 -12.88 4.08
N ALA A 297 17.31 -13.78 4.34
CA ALA A 297 16.09 -13.47 5.07
C ALA A 297 16.38 -13.01 6.51
N GLN A 298 17.32 -13.64 7.21
CA GLN A 298 17.76 -13.19 8.54
C GLN A 298 18.47 -11.84 8.47
N GLY A 299 19.28 -11.60 7.45
CA GLY A 299 19.95 -10.32 7.24
C GLY A 299 18.96 -9.17 7.00
N LEU A 300 17.96 -9.39 6.14
CA LEU A 300 16.87 -8.43 5.92
C LEU A 300 16.11 -8.20 7.22
N ALA A 301 15.84 -9.27 7.97
CA ALA A 301 15.19 -9.24 9.26
C ALA A 301 15.91 -8.31 10.25
N ASN A 302 17.21 -8.43 10.36
CA ASN A 302 18.00 -7.57 11.24
C ASN A 302 17.99 -6.11 10.76
N ASN A 303 18.12 -5.89 9.46
CA ASN A 303 18.08 -4.54 8.86
C ASN A 303 16.75 -3.82 9.15
N LEU A 304 15.64 -4.51 8.99
CA LEU A 304 14.30 -3.97 9.27
C LEU A 304 14.12 -3.61 10.75
N LEU A 305 14.67 -4.40 11.65
CA LEU A 305 14.64 -4.14 13.09
C LEU A 305 15.43 -2.91 13.51
N GLU A 306 16.58 -2.72 12.91
CA GLU A 306 17.41 -1.56 13.15
C GLU A 306 16.74 -0.27 12.64
N ASN A 307 15.88 -0.38 11.63
CA ASN A 307 15.16 0.74 11.02
C ASN A 307 13.84 1.15 11.72
N ASN A 308 13.55 0.62 12.91
CA ASN A 308 12.42 1.04 13.77
C ASN A 308 11.01 1.00 13.12
N ASN A 309 10.68 -0.05 12.40
CA ASN A 309 9.28 -0.28 12.01
C ASN A 309 8.38 -0.37 13.24
N LYS A 310 7.17 0.18 13.15
CA LYS A 310 6.22 0.22 14.28
C LYS A 310 5.05 -0.71 14.03
N THR A 311 4.63 -1.39 15.09
CA THR A 311 3.44 -2.24 15.12
C THR A 311 2.89 -2.32 16.54
N ASN A 312 1.62 -2.67 16.68
CA ASN A 312 0.99 -3.01 17.94
C ASN A 312 1.03 -4.51 18.24
N MET A 313 1.58 -5.32 17.36
CA MET A 313 1.71 -6.76 17.57
C MET A 313 2.79 -7.08 18.60
N ASN A 314 2.49 -7.99 19.51
CA ASN A 314 3.48 -8.60 20.39
C ASN A 314 4.26 -9.71 19.65
N LEU A 315 5.28 -10.27 20.29
CA LEU A 315 6.15 -11.27 19.68
C LEU A 315 5.41 -12.54 19.22
N ASN A 316 4.44 -13.02 20.00
CA ASN A 316 3.71 -14.25 19.64
C ASN A 316 2.81 -14.03 18.43
N GLU A 317 2.10 -12.89 18.38
CA GLU A 317 1.28 -12.48 17.24
C GLU A 317 2.12 -12.30 15.98
N ILE A 318 3.32 -11.79 16.15
CA ILE A 318 4.29 -11.67 15.07
C ILE A 318 4.71 -13.06 14.55
N ILE A 319 5.02 -14.03 15.45
CA ILE A 319 5.38 -15.39 15.05
C ILE A 319 4.21 -16.07 14.34
N GLU A 320 3.01 -15.86 14.81
CA GLU A 320 1.79 -16.41 14.24
C GLU A 320 1.55 -15.86 12.83
N ALA A 321 1.59 -14.55 12.65
CA ALA A 321 1.49 -13.93 11.32
C ALA A 321 2.57 -14.46 10.36
N ALA A 322 3.78 -14.73 10.87
CA ALA A 322 4.85 -15.33 10.09
C ALA A 322 4.55 -16.76 9.64
N LYS A 323 3.91 -17.56 10.49
CA LYS A 323 3.50 -18.93 10.13
C LYS A 323 2.44 -18.88 9.03
N TYR A 324 1.40 -18.07 9.18
CA TYR A 324 0.37 -17.92 8.15
C TYR A 324 0.97 -17.48 6.80
N ALA A 325 1.83 -16.47 6.82
CA ALA A 325 2.50 -16.03 5.61
C ALA A 325 3.40 -17.12 4.99
N TYR A 326 4.04 -17.97 5.81
CA TYR A 326 4.83 -19.09 5.32
C TYR A 326 3.97 -20.19 4.72
N GLU A 327 2.85 -20.51 5.33
CA GLU A 327 1.87 -21.48 4.81
C GLU A 327 1.33 -21.01 3.44
N LEU A 328 1.06 -19.73 3.30
CA LEU A 328 0.55 -19.12 2.07
C LEU A 328 1.63 -18.74 1.05
N ARG A 329 2.90 -19.10 1.27
CA ARG A 329 4.02 -18.66 0.40
C ARG A 329 3.90 -19.05 -1.08
N GLU A 330 3.14 -20.09 -1.40
CA GLU A 330 2.90 -20.56 -2.76
C GLU A 330 1.54 -20.15 -3.34
N CYS A 331 0.74 -19.43 -2.54
CA CYS A 331 -0.60 -19.01 -2.96
C CYS A 331 -0.61 -17.88 -3.97
N THR A 332 -1.72 -17.65 -4.61
CA THR A 332 -1.95 -16.46 -5.46
C THR A 332 -2.15 -15.20 -4.63
N ILE A 333 -1.69 -14.06 -5.12
CA ILE A 333 -2.08 -12.75 -4.59
C ILE A 333 -3.25 -12.22 -5.40
N GLU A 334 -4.29 -11.91 -4.72
CA GLU A 334 -5.42 -11.21 -5.30
C GLU A 334 -5.37 -9.75 -4.92
N GLU A 335 -5.84 -8.89 -5.80
CA GLU A 335 -5.80 -7.46 -5.60
C GLU A 335 -7.17 -6.83 -5.67
N MET A 336 -7.44 -5.96 -4.73
CA MET A 336 -8.62 -5.11 -4.72
C MET A 336 -8.22 -3.66 -4.42
N ARG A 337 -9.03 -2.72 -4.86
CA ARG A 337 -8.88 -1.31 -4.48
C ARG A 337 -10.18 -0.78 -3.87
N ILE A 338 -10.05 0.18 -2.96
CA ILE A 338 -11.17 1.00 -2.48
C ILE A 338 -10.90 2.44 -2.92
N PRO A 339 -11.78 3.06 -3.72
CA PRO A 339 -13.06 2.55 -4.20
C PRO A 339 -12.90 1.37 -5.18
N HIS A 340 -13.80 0.41 -5.08
CA HIS A 340 -13.77 -0.81 -5.88
C HIS A 340 -13.85 -0.50 -7.38
N GLU A 341 -14.76 0.40 -7.76
CA GLU A 341 -14.95 0.89 -9.12
C GLU A 341 -15.02 2.42 -9.15
N ASP A 342 -14.87 3.00 -10.34
CA ASP A 342 -14.96 4.45 -10.51
C ASP A 342 -16.34 5.03 -10.22
N ILE A 343 -17.39 4.25 -10.39
CA ILE A 343 -18.77 4.61 -10.03
C ILE A 343 -18.95 4.79 -8.50
N ALA A 344 -18.11 4.13 -7.72
CA ALA A 344 -18.15 4.21 -6.25
C ALA A 344 -17.49 5.46 -5.68
N ARG A 345 -17.05 6.40 -6.51
CA ARG A 345 -16.36 7.63 -6.08
C ARG A 345 -16.84 8.88 -6.81
N ARG A 346 -16.76 9.99 -6.12
CA ARG A 346 -16.97 11.33 -6.68
C ARG A 346 -15.89 12.29 -6.19
N PRO A 347 -15.15 12.99 -7.08
CA PRO A 347 -14.22 14.02 -6.66
C PRO A 347 -14.98 15.22 -6.09
N ILE A 348 -14.54 15.72 -4.95
CA ILE A 348 -15.08 16.91 -4.29
C ILE A 348 -13.95 17.82 -3.85
N LEU A 349 -14.24 19.10 -3.64
CA LEU A 349 -13.40 20.01 -2.88
C LEU A 349 -13.91 19.98 -1.42
N PHE A 350 -13.05 19.59 -0.50
CA PHE A 350 -13.35 19.48 0.92
C PHE A 350 -12.26 20.17 1.72
N CYS A 351 -12.62 21.20 2.49
CA CYS A 351 -11.69 22.07 3.21
C CYS A 351 -10.56 22.55 2.28
N GLU A 352 -10.94 23.15 1.14
CA GLU A 352 -10.04 23.69 0.11
C GLU A 352 -9.08 22.63 -0.53
N MET A 353 -9.29 21.36 -0.28
CA MET A 353 -8.46 20.26 -0.82
C MET A 353 -9.27 19.30 -1.68
N LEU A 354 -8.66 18.84 -2.76
CA LEU A 354 -9.25 17.76 -3.56
C LEU A 354 -9.33 16.49 -2.73
N ALA A 355 -10.51 15.90 -2.68
CA ALA A 355 -10.80 14.66 -1.98
C ALA A 355 -11.75 13.78 -2.82
N GLN A 356 -11.98 12.56 -2.35
CA GLN A 356 -12.88 11.62 -2.99
C GLN A 356 -13.99 11.24 -2.00
N GLU A 357 -15.21 11.60 -2.32
CA GLU A 357 -16.37 11.07 -1.64
C GLU A 357 -16.60 9.64 -2.13
N ILE A 358 -16.70 8.69 -1.22
CA ILE A 358 -16.76 7.25 -1.50
C ILE A 358 -18.14 6.72 -1.14
N ASN A 359 -18.70 5.89 -2.01
CA ASN A 359 -19.86 5.06 -1.67
C ASN A 359 -19.38 3.88 -0.82
N TRP A 360 -19.25 4.11 0.48
CA TRP A 360 -18.74 3.10 1.42
C TRP A 360 -19.63 1.86 1.53
N PRO A 361 -20.97 1.94 1.56
CA PRO A 361 -21.83 0.74 1.53
C PRO A 361 -21.54 -0.15 0.33
N TYR A 362 -21.47 0.43 -0.87
CA TYR A 362 -21.14 -0.33 -2.09
C TYR A 362 -19.74 -0.97 -2.03
N CYS A 363 -18.73 -0.21 -1.59
CA CYS A 363 -17.37 -0.74 -1.45
C CYS A 363 -17.28 -1.83 -0.37
N ARG A 364 -18.06 -1.72 0.71
CA ARG A 364 -18.16 -2.71 1.79
C ARG A 364 -18.76 -4.01 1.28
N GLU A 365 -19.89 -3.92 0.56
CA GLU A 365 -20.55 -5.08 -0.04
C GLU A 365 -19.59 -5.83 -0.98
N ALA A 366 -18.98 -5.13 -1.92
CA ALA A 366 -17.99 -5.70 -2.82
C ALA A 366 -16.78 -6.33 -2.09
N PHE A 367 -16.31 -5.69 -1.00
CA PHE A 367 -15.22 -6.25 -0.20
C PHE A 367 -15.65 -7.49 0.58
N GLN A 368 -16.86 -7.51 1.12
CA GLN A 368 -17.42 -8.66 1.84
C GLN A 368 -17.65 -9.85 0.91
N GLU A 369 -18.20 -9.59 -0.29
CA GLU A 369 -18.35 -10.61 -1.31
C GLU A 369 -16.99 -11.20 -1.72
N TYR A 370 -15.98 -10.35 -1.90
CA TYR A 370 -14.62 -10.77 -2.19
C TYR A 370 -14.02 -11.65 -1.08
N LEU A 371 -14.31 -11.35 0.19
CA LEU A 371 -13.90 -12.20 1.31
C LEU A 371 -14.64 -13.54 1.34
N GLN A 372 -15.94 -13.55 0.98
CA GLN A 372 -16.78 -14.75 1.02
C GLN A 372 -16.47 -15.72 -0.12
N ASN A 373 -16.24 -15.22 -1.32
CA ASN A 373 -15.88 -16.05 -2.49
C ASN A 373 -14.64 -16.91 -2.26
N SER A 374 -13.85 -16.61 -1.23
CA SER A 374 -12.76 -17.47 -0.79
C SER A 374 -13.20 -18.84 -0.26
N PHE A 375 -14.43 -18.95 0.22
CA PHE A 375 -14.94 -20.22 0.77
C PHE A 375 -15.52 -21.14 -0.30
N LEU A 376 -15.95 -20.59 -1.45
CA LEU A 376 -16.57 -21.38 -2.54
C LEU A 376 -15.54 -22.18 -3.34
N VAL A 377 -14.27 -21.75 -3.33
CA VAL A 377 -13.20 -22.46 -4.09
C VAL A 377 -12.65 -23.67 -3.31
N ALA A 378 -12.78 -23.70 -1.99
CA ALA A 378 -12.26 -24.77 -1.14
C ALA A 378 -13.22 -25.99 -1.03
N ASP A 379 -14.50 -25.79 -1.29
CA ASP A 379 -15.51 -26.85 -1.16
C ASP A 379 -15.68 -27.71 -2.44
N ASP A 380 -15.12 -27.27 -3.59
CA ASP A 380 -15.23 -28.00 -4.86
C ASP A 380 -14.12 -29.05 -5.10
N GLU A 381 -13.10 -29.15 -4.24
CA GLU A 381 -12.00 -30.13 -4.41
C GLU A 381 -12.21 -31.47 -3.69
N ASP A 382 -13.26 -31.64 -2.87
CA ASP A 382 -13.45 -32.87 -2.09
C ASP A 382 -14.51 -33.84 -2.62
N ASP A 383 -15.09 -33.62 -3.82
CA ASP A 383 -16.18 -34.49 -4.35
C ASP A 383 -15.84 -35.35 -5.59
N ASP A 384 -14.58 -35.52 -5.94
CA ASP A 384 -14.18 -36.41 -7.03
C ASP A 384 -13.30 -37.61 -6.55
N ASP A 385 -13.79 -38.38 -5.57
CA ASP A 385 -13.32 -39.72 -5.31
C ASP A 385 -14.52 -40.68 -5.06
N PHE A 386 -15.13 -41.12 -6.16
CA PHE A 386 -15.84 -42.41 -6.22
C PHE A 386 -15.61 -43.11 -7.56
#